data_3b03c2f7ed0f9caa14aca12e603d786c
#
_entry.id   3b03c2f7ed0f9caa14aca12e603d786c
#
_cell.length_a   1.000
_cell.length_b   1.000
_cell.length_c   1.000
_cell.angle_alpha   90.00
_cell.angle_beta   90.00
_cell.angle_gamma   90.00
#
_symmetry.space_group_name_H-M   'P 1'
#
loop_
_entity.id
_entity.type
_entity.pdbx_description
1 polymer ?
#
loop_
_entity_poly.entity_id
_entity_poly.type
_entity_poly.pdbx_seq_one_letter_code
_entity_poly.pdbx_strand_id
1 'polypeptide(L)'
;VPYFLLLQHDQIETRAIRVVAPLVPLARAELPLTRLNPIFEIEGHKHILSTLEIAGISPSFLGEDVVMSLANRRGDIIAAVDFLVTGI
;
A
#
# COMPACT_ATOMS: atom_id res chain seq x y z
N VAL A 1 9.35 12.21 -2.16
CA VAL A 1 8.02 11.98 -2.71
C VAL A 1 7.47 10.70 -2.11
N PRO A 2 6.34 10.75 -1.44
CA PRO A 2 5.76 9.54 -0.87
C PRO A 2 5.23 8.62 -1.96
N TYR A 3 5.31 7.33 -1.71
CA TYR A 3 4.70 6.32 -2.55
C TYR A 3 3.38 5.86 -1.93
N PHE A 4 2.44 5.53 -2.78
CA PHE A 4 1.17 4.93 -2.40
C PHE A 4 0.96 3.64 -3.16
N LEU A 5 0.45 2.63 -2.46
CA LEU A 5 0.02 1.39 -3.09
C LEU A 5 -1.46 1.51 -3.40
N LEU A 6 -1.81 1.32 -4.67
CA LEU A 6 -3.20 1.25 -5.09
C LEU A 6 -3.74 -0.15 -4.80
N LEU A 7 -4.73 -0.25 -3.94
CA LEU A 7 -5.26 -1.52 -3.44
C LEU A 7 -6.39 -2.09 -4.28
N GLN A 8 -6.98 -1.28 -5.17
CA GLN A 8 -8.11 -1.72 -5.96
C GLN A 8 -7.69 -2.69 -7.06
N HIS A 9 -8.54 -3.70 -7.29
CA HIS A 9 -8.39 -4.53 -8.46
C HIS A 9 -8.70 -3.71 -9.72
N ASP A 10 -8.00 -4.00 -10.82
CA ASP A 10 -8.14 -3.28 -12.08
C ASP A 10 -9.58 -3.31 -12.64
N GLN A 11 -10.34 -4.35 -12.31
CA GLN A 11 -11.72 -4.49 -12.76
C GLN A 11 -12.72 -3.67 -11.96
N ILE A 12 -12.28 -3.09 -10.84
CA ILE A 12 -13.15 -2.22 -10.05
C ILE A 12 -12.92 -0.78 -10.49
N GLU A 13 -13.90 -0.25 -11.20
CA GLU A 13 -13.86 1.15 -11.59
C GLU A 13 -14.55 2.01 -10.55
N THR A 14 -13.80 2.97 -10.02
CA THR A 14 -14.37 4.04 -9.22
C THR A 14 -13.96 5.36 -9.86
N ARG A 15 -14.91 6.22 -10.12
CA ARG A 15 -14.63 7.47 -10.83
C ARG A 15 -14.11 8.56 -9.93
N ALA A 16 -14.50 8.54 -8.67
CA ALA A 16 -14.26 9.64 -7.75
C ALA A 16 -13.22 9.32 -6.67
N ILE A 17 -12.94 8.05 -6.41
CA ILE A 17 -12.11 7.65 -5.27
C ILE A 17 -11.14 6.55 -5.69
N ARG A 18 -9.93 6.64 -5.16
CA ARG A 18 -8.94 5.55 -5.23
C ARG A 18 -8.62 5.11 -3.82
N VAL A 19 -8.66 3.81 -3.58
CA VAL A 19 -8.30 3.23 -2.27
C VAL A 19 -6.81 2.94 -2.27
N VAL A 20 -6.09 3.58 -1.38
CA VAL A 20 -4.64 3.49 -1.31
C VAL A 20 -4.17 3.27 0.12
N ALA A 21 -2.93 2.79 0.26
CA ALA A 21 -2.22 2.78 1.53
C ALA A 21 -0.83 3.34 1.30
N PRO A 22 -0.31 4.14 2.23
CA PRO A 22 1.03 4.72 2.06
C PRO A 22 2.12 3.68 2.25
N LEU A 23 3.22 3.87 1.52
CA LEU A 23 4.45 3.11 1.67
C LEU A 23 5.47 4.01 2.34
N VAL A 24 5.88 3.65 3.53
CA VAL A 24 6.76 4.47 4.37
C VAL A 24 8.17 3.90 4.34
N PRO A 25 9.21 4.72 4.11
CA PRO A 25 10.58 4.21 4.17
C PRO A 25 10.85 3.52 5.50
N LEU A 26 11.44 2.33 5.44
CA LEU A 26 11.72 1.53 6.63
C LEU A 26 12.52 2.31 7.67
N ALA A 27 13.46 3.13 7.23
CA ALA A 27 14.29 3.94 8.11
C ALA A 27 13.49 4.98 8.92
N ARG A 28 12.27 5.30 8.49
CA ARG A 28 11.40 6.25 9.17
C ARG A 28 10.27 5.58 9.94
N ALA A 29 10.20 4.25 9.89
CA ALA A 29 9.15 3.53 10.62
C ALA A 29 9.44 3.58 12.12
N GLU A 30 8.49 4.11 12.88
CA GLU A 30 8.65 4.27 14.32
C GLU A 30 8.06 3.12 15.12
N LEU A 31 7.16 2.36 14.51
CA LEU A 31 6.45 1.29 15.18
C LEU A 31 7.11 -0.06 14.91
N PRO A 32 7.00 -1.02 15.86
CA PRO A 32 7.41 -2.39 15.58
C PRO A 32 6.68 -2.92 14.36
N LEU A 33 7.40 -3.63 13.50
CA LEU A 33 6.79 -4.24 12.33
C LEU A 33 5.91 -5.42 12.75
N THR A 34 4.77 -5.53 12.11
CA THR A 34 3.81 -6.60 12.35
C THR A 34 3.38 -7.21 11.02
N ARG A 35 2.46 -8.18 11.08
CA ARG A 35 1.84 -8.75 9.88
C ARG A 35 1.06 -7.71 9.06
N LEU A 36 0.75 -6.56 9.65
CA LEU A 36 0.12 -5.43 8.96
C LEU A 36 1.10 -4.64 8.10
N ASN A 37 2.41 -4.88 8.25
CA ASN A 37 3.43 -4.04 7.63
C ASN A 37 4.39 -4.86 6.76
N PRO A 38 3.92 -5.47 5.66
CA PRO A 38 4.83 -6.15 4.75
C PRO A 38 5.86 -5.17 4.18
N ILE A 39 7.05 -5.69 3.92
CA ILE A 39 8.18 -4.89 3.43
C ILE A 39 8.33 -5.10 1.94
N PHE A 40 8.50 -4.01 1.22
CA PHE A 40 8.75 -4.00 -0.23
C PHE A 40 9.98 -3.17 -0.53
N GLU A 41 10.72 -3.56 -1.55
CA GLU A 41 11.84 -2.76 -2.04
C GLU A 41 11.37 -1.95 -3.24
N ILE A 42 11.54 -0.63 -3.18
CA ILE A 42 11.16 0.29 -4.23
C ILE A 42 12.37 1.17 -4.53
N GLU A 43 12.84 1.11 -5.77
CA GLU A 43 13.99 1.88 -6.24
C GLU A 43 15.22 1.73 -5.33
N GLY A 44 15.48 0.50 -4.86
CA GLY A 44 16.64 0.19 -4.03
C GLY A 44 16.47 0.49 -2.54
N HIS A 45 15.31 0.97 -2.12
CA HIS A 45 15.04 1.30 -0.72
C HIS A 45 13.87 0.49 -0.18
N LYS A 46 14.02 0.00 1.04
CA LYS A 46 12.96 -0.76 1.71
C LYS A 46 11.89 0.17 2.24
N HIS A 47 10.64 -0.21 2.00
CA HIS A 47 9.46 0.50 2.47
C HIS A 47 8.53 -0.49 3.16
N ILE A 48 7.79 -0.02 4.14
CA ILE A 48 6.71 -0.79 4.75
C ILE A 48 5.37 -0.30 4.22
N LEU A 49 4.42 -1.23 4.09
CA LEU A 49 3.03 -0.87 3.81
C LEU A 49 2.35 -0.48 5.12
N SER A 50 1.82 0.74 5.18
CA SER A 50 1.07 1.19 6.34
C SER A 50 -0.40 0.84 6.17
N THR A 51 -0.74 -0.41 6.48
CA THR A 51 -2.08 -0.95 6.24
C THR A 51 -3.14 -0.27 7.11
N LEU A 52 -2.76 0.22 8.30
CA LEU A 52 -3.67 0.95 9.17
C LEU A 52 -4.08 2.32 8.61
N GLU A 53 -3.37 2.81 7.62
CA GLU A 53 -3.63 4.11 7.03
C GLU A 53 -4.30 4.04 5.66
N ILE A 54 -5.01 2.94 5.39
CA ILE A 54 -5.80 2.81 4.16
C ILE A 54 -6.80 3.96 4.11
N ALA A 55 -6.86 4.60 2.96
CA ALA A 55 -7.74 5.75 2.76
C ALA A 55 -8.25 5.80 1.32
N GLY A 56 -9.43 6.39 1.18
CA GLY A 56 -9.93 6.77 -0.14
C GLY A 56 -9.50 8.19 -0.45
N ILE A 57 -8.85 8.38 -1.58
CA ILE A 57 -8.43 9.71 -2.01
C ILE A 57 -8.92 10.01 -3.42
N SER A 58 -8.99 11.30 -3.73
CA SER A 58 -9.33 11.73 -5.08
C SER A 58 -8.19 11.36 -6.04
N PRO A 59 -8.51 10.87 -7.25
CA PRO A 59 -7.48 10.57 -8.23
C PRO A 59 -6.55 11.73 -8.55
N SER A 60 -6.99 12.96 -8.36
CA SER A 60 -6.16 14.14 -8.60
C SER A 60 -4.97 14.27 -7.64
N PHE A 61 -5.00 13.58 -6.50
CA PHE A 61 -3.88 13.56 -5.57
C PHE A 61 -2.81 12.56 -5.97
N LEU A 62 -3.15 11.59 -6.84
CA LEU A 62 -2.19 10.63 -7.34
C LEU A 62 -1.60 11.15 -8.63
N GLY A 63 -0.28 11.10 -8.74
CA GLY A 63 0.35 11.33 -10.03
C GLY A 63 -0.04 10.21 -11.01
N GLU A 64 0.19 10.44 -12.28
CA GLU A 64 -0.03 9.42 -13.29
C GLU A 64 1.11 8.42 -13.39
N ASP A 65 2.22 8.71 -12.74
CA ASP A 65 3.43 7.89 -12.82
C ASP A 65 3.29 6.62 -11.99
N VAL A 66 3.45 5.50 -12.65
CA VAL A 66 3.54 4.20 -12.00
C VAL A 66 5.01 3.84 -11.88
N VAL A 67 5.51 3.74 -10.65
CA VAL A 67 6.92 3.41 -10.41
C VAL A 67 7.18 1.93 -10.69
N MET A 68 6.30 1.05 -10.18
CA MET A 68 6.41 -0.38 -10.40
C MET A 68 5.11 -1.08 -10.02
N SER A 69 4.97 -2.32 -10.43
CA SER A 69 3.87 -3.18 -10.02
C SER A 69 4.30 -4.10 -8.88
N LEU A 70 3.43 -4.30 -7.90
CA LEU A 70 3.64 -5.26 -6.82
C LEU A 70 2.72 -6.48 -6.96
N ALA A 71 2.29 -6.77 -8.18
CA ALA A 71 1.39 -7.90 -8.44
C ALA A 71 2.00 -9.24 -8.01
N ASN A 72 3.31 -9.38 -8.07
CA ASN A 72 4.02 -10.58 -7.61
C ASN A 72 4.05 -10.72 -6.09
N ARG A 73 3.66 -9.69 -5.34
CA ARG A 73 3.57 -9.69 -3.89
C ARG A 73 2.12 -9.64 -3.40
N ARG A 74 1.19 -9.97 -4.29
CA ARG A 74 -0.25 -9.90 -4.01
C ARG A 74 -0.67 -10.69 -2.76
N GLY A 75 -0.11 -11.88 -2.57
CA GLY A 75 -0.43 -12.70 -1.41
C GLY A 75 -0.09 -12.03 -0.09
N ASP A 76 1.06 -11.34 -0.03
CA ASP A 76 1.48 -10.63 1.17
C ASP A 76 0.57 -9.44 1.47
N ILE A 77 0.15 -8.74 0.43
CA ILE A 77 -0.75 -7.59 0.55
C ILE A 77 -2.12 -8.04 1.05
N ILE A 78 -2.67 -9.09 0.44
CA ILE A 78 -3.97 -9.64 0.84
C ILE A 78 -3.91 -10.14 2.28
N ALA A 79 -2.83 -10.82 2.67
CA ALA A 79 -2.66 -11.30 4.03
C ALA A 79 -2.66 -10.15 5.06
N ALA A 80 -2.03 -9.02 4.73
CA ALA A 80 -2.02 -7.86 5.60
C ALA A 80 -3.41 -7.25 5.75
N VAL A 81 -4.15 -7.12 4.66
CA VAL A 81 -5.52 -6.60 4.68
C VAL A 81 -6.46 -7.54 5.43
N ASP A 82 -6.32 -8.85 5.21
CA ASP A 82 -7.11 -9.85 5.95
C ASP A 82 -6.84 -9.76 7.43
N PHE A 83 -5.58 -9.63 7.82
CA PHE A 83 -5.23 -9.50 9.23
C PHE A 83 -5.83 -8.23 9.85
N LEU A 84 -5.85 -7.13 9.11
CA LEU A 84 -6.48 -5.90 9.56
C LEU A 84 -7.98 -6.10 9.86
N VAL A 85 -8.67 -6.83 8.99
CA VAL A 85 -10.12 -7.02 9.08
C VAL A 85 -10.50 -8.12 10.07
N THR A 86 -9.78 -9.23 10.06
CA THR A 86 -10.16 -10.42 10.83
C THR A 86 -9.40 -10.60 12.14
N GLY A 87 -8.23 -9.98 12.27
CA GLY A 87 -7.37 -10.14 13.44
C GLY A 87 -6.70 -11.51 13.55
N ILE A 88 -6.63 -12.24 12.45
CA ILE A 88 -6.09 -13.61 12.44
C ILE A 88 -4.80 -13.68 11.65
#